data_8e393904d8420afc86c8256ce0344822
#
_entry.id   8e393904d8420afc86c8256ce0344822
#
_cell.length_a   1.000
_cell.length_b   1.000
_cell.length_c   1.000
_cell.angle_alpha   90.00
_cell.angle_beta   90.00
_cell.angle_gamma   90.00
#
_symmetry.space_group_name_H-M   'P 1'
#
loop_
_entity.id
_entity.type
_entity.pdbx_description
1 polymer ?
#
loop_
_entity_poly.entity_id
_entity_poly.type
_entity_poly.pdbx_seq_one_letter_code
_entity_poly.pdbx_strand_id
1 'polypeptide(L)'
;SNPDFLKKELGQAGLRLWFHANGIDESNVHKPYKAKSHGLGNSQILPRDYVKQRDIEIILREMAEQVAIRLRRAGKKTTVVSIHLGFSKQEQKRSIHTQMKVEPTNNTSLLVSYVLKLFHSKYTSGAVRSVAVSYSGFVDESFALISLFDEVDKLEKEERLQTAIDSIREQFGFTSLLKATALEDASRSIARSKLIGGHSAGGLDGLK
;
A
#
# COMPACT_ATOMS: atom_id res chain seq x y z
N SER A 1 17.25 -15.89 33.68
CA SER A 1 18.06 -14.97 32.84
C SER A 1 17.83 -13.54 33.30
N ASN A 2 18.87 -12.70 33.28
CA ASN A 2 18.75 -11.28 33.62
C ASN A 2 18.00 -10.54 32.51
N PRO A 3 16.93 -9.78 32.80
CA PRO A 3 16.19 -9.01 31.79
C PRO A 3 17.06 -8.00 31.03
N ASP A 4 18.10 -7.43 31.73
CA ASP A 4 19.00 -6.46 31.10
C ASP A 4 19.87 -7.08 30.02
N PHE A 5 20.28 -8.35 30.19
CA PHE A 5 21.01 -9.08 29.16
C PHE A 5 20.16 -9.28 27.92
N LEU A 6 18.89 -9.73 28.05
CA LEU A 6 17.99 -9.92 26.94
C LEU A 6 17.63 -8.59 26.26
N LYS A 7 17.49 -7.52 27.04
CA LYS A 7 17.28 -6.16 26.50
C LYS A 7 18.46 -5.67 25.67
N LYS A 8 19.69 -5.96 26.12
CA LYS A 8 20.93 -5.59 25.42
C LYS A 8 21.06 -6.32 24.09
N GLU A 9 20.77 -7.62 24.06
CA GLU A 9 20.93 -8.47 22.86
C GLU A 9 19.77 -8.33 21.86
N LEU A 10 18.54 -8.22 22.34
CA LEU A 10 17.31 -8.27 21.54
C LEU A 10 16.47 -6.98 21.63
N GLY A 11 16.95 -5.95 22.31
CA GLY A 11 16.22 -4.70 22.51
C GLY A 11 14.92 -4.88 23.31
N GLN A 12 13.90 -4.10 22.99
CA GLN A 12 12.59 -4.15 23.66
C GLN A 12 11.88 -5.51 23.48
N ALA A 13 12.18 -6.23 22.40
CA ALA A 13 11.62 -7.57 22.18
C ALA A 13 12.16 -8.56 23.23
N GLY A 14 13.44 -8.48 23.58
CA GLY A 14 14.04 -9.31 24.61
C GLY A 14 13.46 -9.05 26.01
N LEU A 15 13.23 -7.78 26.34
CA LEU A 15 12.58 -7.43 27.60
C LEU A 15 11.13 -7.98 27.67
N ARG A 16 10.38 -7.83 26.60
CA ARG A 16 9.00 -8.35 26.51
C ARG A 16 8.97 -9.87 26.59
N LEU A 17 9.91 -10.55 25.93
CA LEU A 17 10.06 -12.00 26.00
C LEU A 17 10.31 -12.46 27.44
N TRP A 18 11.17 -11.73 28.19
CA TRP A 18 11.43 -12.03 29.60
C TRP A 18 10.18 -11.90 30.45
N PHE A 19 9.41 -10.80 30.31
CA PHE A 19 8.16 -10.60 31.04
C PHE A 19 7.17 -11.74 30.76
N HIS A 20 6.93 -12.06 29.49
CA HIS A 20 5.99 -13.12 29.10
C HIS A 20 6.43 -14.51 29.63
N ALA A 21 7.74 -14.81 29.59
CA ALA A 21 8.27 -16.06 30.15
C ALA A 21 8.10 -16.17 31.66
N ASN A 22 7.96 -15.04 32.37
CA ASN A 22 7.69 -15.00 33.80
C ASN A 22 6.18 -14.78 34.12
N GLY A 23 5.30 -14.94 33.12
CA GLY A 23 3.85 -14.80 33.29
C GLY A 23 3.37 -13.37 33.48
N ILE A 24 4.22 -12.38 33.18
CA ILE A 24 3.87 -10.96 33.30
C ILE A 24 3.45 -10.44 31.94
N ASP A 25 2.17 -10.10 31.79
CA ASP A 25 1.60 -9.45 30.60
C ASP A 25 0.81 -8.21 31.03
N GLU A 26 1.28 -7.03 30.63
CA GLU A 26 0.62 -5.76 30.91
C GLU A 26 -0.47 -5.42 29.90
N SER A 27 -0.73 -6.29 28.91
CA SER A 27 -1.78 -6.06 27.93
C SER A 27 -3.17 -6.07 28.61
N ASN A 28 -4.00 -5.12 28.24
CA ASN A 28 -5.34 -5.02 28.77
C ASN A 28 -6.37 -5.35 27.69
N VAL A 29 -6.92 -6.56 27.73
CA VAL A 29 -7.91 -7.06 26.75
C VAL A 29 -9.24 -6.28 26.78
N HIS A 30 -9.53 -5.56 27.86
CA HIS A 30 -10.72 -4.73 27.97
C HIS A 30 -10.56 -3.32 27.37
N LYS A 31 -9.32 -2.90 27.08
CA LYS A 31 -9.08 -1.62 26.43
C LYS A 31 -9.04 -1.80 24.91
N PRO A 32 -9.94 -1.14 24.17
CA PRO A 32 -9.88 -1.18 22.72
C PRO A 32 -8.53 -0.62 22.25
N TYR A 33 -7.87 -1.34 21.35
CA TYR A 33 -6.63 -0.88 20.75
C TYR A 33 -6.87 0.39 19.95
N LYS A 34 -6.22 1.47 20.33
CA LYS A 34 -6.18 2.71 19.54
C LYS A 34 -4.82 2.81 18.85
N ALA A 35 -4.82 2.68 17.54
CA ALA A 35 -3.60 2.85 16.75
C ALA A 35 -3.06 4.28 16.96
N LYS A 36 -1.75 4.40 17.23
CA LYS A 36 -1.07 5.70 17.37
C LYS A 36 -0.90 6.42 16.03
N SER A 37 -0.88 5.69 14.94
CA SER A 37 -0.82 6.22 13.58
C SER A 37 -1.77 5.44 12.69
N HIS A 38 -2.38 6.13 11.75
CA HIS A 38 -3.26 5.52 10.77
C HIS A 38 -2.61 5.60 9.40
N GLY A 39 -2.47 4.45 8.76
CA GLY A 39 -1.98 4.34 7.39
C GLY A 39 -2.81 3.29 6.65
N LEU A 40 -3.07 3.52 5.38
CA LEU A 40 -3.61 2.53 4.45
C LEU A 40 -2.49 2.11 3.52
N GLY A 41 -2.24 0.82 3.46
CA GLY A 41 -1.20 0.30 2.60
C GLY A 41 -1.55 -1.06 2.03
N ASN A 42 -0.82 -1.41 1.00
CA ASN A 42 -0.84 -2.71 0.38
C ASN A 42 0.59 -3.17 0.15
N SER A 43 0.88 -4.42 0.45
CA SER A 43 2.18 -5.04 0.20
C SER A 43 1.99 -6.37 -0.51
N GLN A 44 2.96 -6.74 -1.32
CA GLN A 44 2.92 -7.98 -2.07
C GLN A 44 4.32 -8.54 -2.28
N ILE A 45 4.47 -9.84 -2.04
CA ILE A 45 5.58 -10.63 -2.58
C ILE A 45 5.16 -11.04 -3.99
N LEU A 46 5.99 -10.74 -4.97
CA LEU A 46 5.72 -11.04 -6.36
C LEU A 46 5.97 -12.53 -6.66
N PRO A 47 5.24 -13.15 -7.59
CA PRO A 47 5.37 -14.58 -7.88
C PRO A 47 6.72 -14.94 -8.52
N ARG A 48 7.34 -13.97 -9.18
CA ARG A 48 8.66 -14.07 -9.80
C ARG A 48 9.43 -12.77 -9.56
N ASP A 49 10.68 -12.75 -9.93
CA ASP A 49 11.49 -11.54 -9.96
C ASP A 49 11.10 -10.69 -11.16
N TYR A 50 10.89 -9.39 -10.93
CA TYR A 50 10.53 -8.41 -11.94
C TYR A 50 11.76 -7.54 -12.23
N VAL A 51 12.29 -7.63 -13.44
CA VAL A 51 13.51 -6.92 -13.87
C VAL A 51 13.19 -5.72 -14.76
N LYS A 52 12.14 -5.85 -15.58
CA LYS A 52 11.72 -4.77 -16.48
C LYS A 52 11.04 -3.66 -15.69
N GLN A 53 11.55 -2.44 -15.82
CA GLN A 53 11.01 -1.27 -15.17
C GLN A 53 9.50 -1.11 -15.43
N ARG A 54 9.06 -1.28 -16.69
CA ARG A 54 7.65 -1.21 -17.08
C ARG A 54 6.77 -2.19 -16.27
N ASP A 55 7.23 -3.42 -16.07
CA ASP A 55 6.48 -4.44 -15.35
C ASP A 55 6.28 -4.04 -13.88
N ILE A 56 7.32 -3.46 -13.26
CA ILE A 56 7.25 -2.95 -11.89
C ILE A 56 6.30 -1.76 -11.79
N GLU A 57 6.32 -0.86 -12.78
CA GLU A 57 5.40 0.28 -12.85
C GLU A 57 3.94 -0.16 -12.93
N ILE A 58 3.63 -1.21 -13.69
CA ILE A 58 2.26 -1.77 -13.78
C ILE A 58 1.79 -2.19 -12.39
N ILE A 59 2.61 -2.96 -11.65
CA ILE A 59 2.28 -3.41 -10.31
C ILE A 59 2.09 -2.22 -9.35
N LEU A 60 2.98 -1.24 -9.39
CA LEU A 60 2.89 -0.06 -8.53
C LEU A 60 1.62 0.76 -8.81
N ARG A 61 1.24 0.92 -10.10
CA ARG A 61 -0.02 1.59 -10.50
C ARG A 61 -1.25 0.85 -9.94
N GLU A 62 -1.28 -0.46 -10.10
CA GLU A 62 -2.37 -1.29 -9.58
C GLU A 62 -2.51 -1.19 -8.06
N MET A 63 -1.38 -1.25 -7.36
CA MET A 63 -1.38 -1.15 -5.90
C MET A 63 -1.80 0.24 -5.42
N ALA A 64 -1.31 1.29 -6.07
CA ALA A 64 -1.68 2.67 -5.78
C ALA A 64 -3.19 2.89 -5.95
N GLU A 65 -3.78 2.37 -7.04
CA GLU A 65 -5.22 2.44 -7.30
C GLU A 65 -6.02 1.73 -6.21
N GLN A 66 -5.64 0.50 -5.83
CA GLN A 66 -6.34 -0.26 -4.79
C GLN A 66 -6.31 0.44 -3.43
N VAL A 67 -5.18 1.06 -3.06
CA VAL A 67 -5.11 1.82 -1.81
C VAL A 67 -5.91 3.11 -1.90
N ALA A 68 -5.96 3.78 -3.08
CA ALA A 68 -6.77 4.97 -3.30
C ALA A 68 -8.28 4.69 -3.17
N ILE A 69 -8.77 3.56 -3.69
CA ILE A 69 -10.16 3.12 -3.50
C ILE A 69 -10.48 2.99 -2.00
N ARG A 70 -9.60 2.36 -1.23
CA ARG A 70 -9.79 2.22 0.22
C ARG A 70 -9.75 3.56 0.96
N LEU A 71 -8.92 4.48 0.50
CA LEU A 71 -8.82 5.83 1.05
C LEU A 71 -10.13 6.61 0.85
N ARG A 72 -10.70 6.58 -0.36
CA ARG A 72 -12.00 7.21 -0.65
C ARG A 72 -13.14 6.57 0.14
N ARG A 73 -13.20 5.23 0.22
CA ARG A 73 -14.18 4.54 1.08
C ARG A 73 -14.11 4.93 2.55
N ALA A 74 -12.94 5.32 3.02
CA ALA A 74 -12.76 5.82 4.38
C ALA A 74 -13.08 7.33 4.53
N GLY A 75 -13.49 8.02 3.45
CA GLY A 75 -13.77 9.46 3.43
C GLY A 75 -12.53 10.30 3.80
N LYS A 76 -11.34 9.87 3.36
CA LYS A 76 -10.07 10.51 3.72
C LYS A 76 -9.28 10.93 2.48
N LYS A 77 -8.46 11.98 2.67
CA LYS A 77 -7.37 12.37 1.78
C LYS A 77 -6.05 12.11 2.46
N THR A 78 -5.01 11.80 1.69
CA THR A 78 -3.65 11.58 2.22
C THR A 78 -2.75 12.77 1.96
N THR A 79 -1.82 13.01 2.87
CA THR A 79 -0.74 14.00 2.72
C THR A 79 0.64 13.37 2.62
N VAL A 80 0.74 12.04 2.72
CA VAL A 80 2.02 11.33 2.61
C VAL A 80 1.85 10.08 1.77
N VAL A 81 2.64 9.97 0.72
CA VAL A 81 2.74 8.80 -0.16
C VAL A 81 4.09 8.13 0.09
N SER A 82 4.11 6.81 0.25
CA SER A 82 5.32 6.04 0.40
C SER A 82 5.31 4.75 -0.40
N ILE A 83 6.50 4.32 -0.83
CA ILE A 83 6.73 3.04 -1.50
C ILE A 83 7.83 2.26 -0.82
N HIS A 84 7.75 0.95 -0.94
CA HIS A 84 8.82 0.02 -0.58
C HIS A 84 9.07 -0.94 -1.73
N LEU A 85 10.34 -1.17 -2.05
CA LEU A 85 10.80 -2.15 -3.03
C LEU A 85 11.81 -3.07 -2.36
N GLY A 86 11.51 -4.36 -2.31
CA GLY A 86 12.45 -5.38 -1.86
C GLY A 86 13.00 -6.14 -3.07
N PHE A 87 14.30 -6.26 -3.11
CA PHE A 87 14.99 -6.97 -4.19
C PHE A 87 15.04 -8.48 -3.95
N SER A 88 15.31 -9.22 -5.02
CA SER A 88 15.60 -10.65 -4.94
C SER A 88 16.80 -10.90 -4.02
N LYS A 89 16.79 -12.06 -3.33
CA LYS A 89 17.90 -12.46 -2.45
C LYS A 89 19.25 -12.53 -3.17
N GLN A 90 19.23 -12.74 -4.48
CA GLN A 90 20.43 -12.83 -5.31
C GLN A 90 21.07 -11.47 -5.61
N GLU A 91 20.32 -10.38 -5.48
CA GLU A 91 20.75 -9.03 -5.87
C GLU A 91 21.70 -8.37 -4.88
N GLN A 92 21.88 -8.86 -3.67
CA GLN A 92 22.69 -8.24 -2.60
C GLN A 92 22.44 -6.74 -2.40
N LYS A 93 21.28 -6.25 -2.85
CA LYS A 93 20.84 -4.85 -2.74
C LYS A 93 19.98 -4.64 -1.52
N ARG A 94 20.16 -3.49 -0.87
CA ARG A 94 19.25 -3.06 0.20
C ARG A 94 17.89 -2.67 -0.40
N SER A 95 16.83 -2.99 0.31
CA SER A 95 15.48 -2.53 -0.05
C SER A 95 15.42 -1.00 -0.11
N ILE A 96 14.61 -0.50 -1.03
CA ILE A 96 14.30 0.92 -1.14
C ILE A 96 13.04 1.19 -0.31
N HIS A 97 13.13 2.15 0.60
CA HIS A 97 11.98 2.70 1.30
C HIS A 97 12.04 4.22 1.17
N THR A 98 11.02 4.82 0.57
CA THR A 98 10.99 6.26 0.33
C THR A 98 9.57 6.80 0.40
N GLN A 99 9.46 8.05 0.81
CA GLN A 99 8.18 8.75 0.94
C GLN A 99 8.30 10.21 0.55
N MET A 100 7.16 10.83 0.27
CA MET A 100 7.05 12.26 0.04
C MET A 100 5.77 12.82 0.66
N LYS A 101 5.81 14.09 1.05
CA LYS A 101 4.63 14.86 1.38
C LYS A 101 3.99 15.37 0.10
N VAL A 102 2.67 15.39 0.09
CA VAL A 102 1.85 15.84 -1.03
C VAL A 102 0.70 16.70 -0.51
N GLU A 103 0.10 17.51 -1.37
CA GLU A 103 -1.15 18.19 -1.06
C GLU A 103 -2.26 17.15 -0.79
N PRO A 104 -3.20 17.44 0.12
CA PRO A 104 -4.26 16.52 0.50
C PRO A 104 -5.04 16.02 -0.72
N THR A 105 -4.94 14.73 -1.04
CA THR A 105 -5.59 14.15 -2.20
C THR A 105 -6.04 12.70 -1.96
N ASN A 106 -7.10 12.29 -2.65
CA ASN A 106 -7.53 10.90 -2.84
C ASN A 106 -7.72 10.58 -4.34
N ASN A 107 -7.31 11.50 -5.21
CA ASN A 107 -7.35 11.34 -6.66
C ASN A 107 -6.38 10.24 -7.10
N THR A 108 -6.89 9.21 -7.76
CA THR A 108 -6.09 8.05 -8.18
C THR A 108 -4.98 8.43 -9.15
N SER A 109 -5.24 9.32 -10.11
CA SER A 109 -4.27 9.72 -11.13
C SER A 109 -3.07 10.44 -10.50
N LEU A 110 -3.34 11.37 -9.58
CA LEU A 110 -2.31 12.08 -8.82
C LEU A 110 -1.51 11.12 -7.92
N LEU A 111 -2.18 10.26 -7.17
CA LEU A 111 -1.53 9.30 -6.28
C LEU A 111 -0.62 8.34 -7.05
N VAL A 112 -1.07 7.85 -8.21
CA VAL A 112 -0.25 7.05 -9.12
C VAL A 112 0.97 7.83 -9.61
N SER A 113 0.79 9.10 -9.98
CA SER A 113 1.91 9.95 -10.44
C SER A 113 2.99 10.12 -9.35
N TYR A 114 2.58 10.34 -8.09
CA TYR A 114 3.48 10.44 -6.95
C TYR A 114 4.21 9.14 -6.66
N VAL A 115 3.51 7.99 -6.71
CA VAL A 115 4.13 6.66 -6.54
C VAL A 115 5.20 6.43 -7.60
N LEU A 116 4.90 6.74 -8.87
CA LEU A 116 5.88 6.59 -9.95
C LEU A 116 7.04 7.59 -9.84
N LYS A 117 6.79 8.83 -9.41
CA LYS A 117 7.83 9.81 -9.14
C LYS A 117 8.80 9.30 -8.07
N LEU A 118 8.31 8.72 -6.99
CA LEU A 118 9.14 8.09 -5.97
C LEU A 118 9.93 6.92 -6.53
N PHE A 119 9.29 6.06 -7.32
CA PHE A 119 9.93 4.93 -7.98
C PHE A 119 11.08 5.38 -8.88
N HIS A 120 10.83 6.28 -9.83
CA HIS A 120 11.84 6.77 -10.77
C HIS A 120 12.98 7.52 -10.08
N SER A 121 12.72 8.16 -8.93
CA SER A 121 13.76 8.88 -8.19
C SER A 121 14.76 7.98 -7.48
N LYS A 122 14.43 6.71 -7.23
CA LYS A 122 15.22 5.81 -6.39
C LYS A 122 15.59 4.49 -7.06
N TYR A 123 14.74 3.98 -7.94
CA TYR A 123 15.02 2.74 -8.65
C TYR A 123 15.91 3.00 -9.87
N THR A 124 17.03 2.33 -9.94
CA THR A 124 17.94 2.37 -11.07
C THR A 124 17.95 1.06 -11.85
N SER A 125 18.02 -0.06 -11.13
CA SER A 125 18.06 -1.40 -11.72
C SER A 125 17.93 -2.46 -10.62
N GLY A 126 17.67 -3.70 -11.02
CA GLY A 126 17.68 -4.87 -10.16
C GLY A 126 16.37 -5.64 -10.19
N ALA A 127 16.42 -6.90 -9.80
CA ALA A 127 15.28 -7.79 -9.75
C ALA A 127 14.42 -7.53 -8.51
N VAL A 128 13.23 -6.96 -8.70
CA VAL A 128 12.29 -6.66 -7.60
C VAL A 128 11.46 -7.90 -7.29
N ARG A 129 11.42 -8.27 -6.00
CA ARG A 129 10.68 -9.44 -5.47
C ARG A 129 9.51 -9.06 -4.60
N SER A 130 9.53 -7.88 -3.98
CA SER A 130 8.41 -7.39 -3.19
C SER A 130 8.19 -5.91 -3.38
N VAL A 131 6.93 -5.50 -3.33
CA VAL A 131 6.52 -4.11 -3.46
C VAL A 131 5.50 -3.76 -2.39
N ALA A 132 5.52 -2.50 -1.93
CA ALA A 132 4.44 -1.95 -1.12
C ALA A 132 4.19 -0.50 -1.50
N VAL A 133 2.92 -0.11 -1.39
CA VAL A 133 2.45 1.27 -1.51
C VAL A 133 1.65 1.59 -0.26
N SER A 134 1.89 2.72 0.36
CA SER A 134 1.11 3.15 1.51
C SER A 134 0.89 4.67 1.53
N TYR A 135 -0.27 5.05 2.10
CA TYR A 135 -0.72 6.41 2.29
C TYR A 135 -0.93 6.66 3.78
N SER A 136 -0.53 7.84 4.24
CA SER A 136 -0.65 8.25 5.65
C SER A 136 -0.83 9.77 5.76
N GLY A 137 -0.88 10.30 6.99
CA GLY A 137 -1.14 11.71 7.20
C GLY A 137 -2.54 12.09 6.72
N PHE A 138 -3.54 11.35 7.20
CA PHE A 138 -4.92 11.51 6.73
C PHE A 138 -5.56 12.78 7.24
N VAL A 139 -6.29 13.44 6.34
CA VAL A 139 -7.23 14.52 6.61
C VAL A 139 -8.62 14.13 6.12
N ASP A 140 -9.66 14.77 6.65
CA ASP A 140 -11.02 14.50 6.21
C ASP A 140 -11.25 14.97 4.77
N GLU A 141 -12.10 14.26 4.03
CA GLU A 141 -12.38 14.55 2.62
C GLU A 141 -12.96 15.95 2.40
N SER A 142 -13.72 16.45 3.38
CA SER A 142 -14.25 17.83 3.39
C SER A 142 -13.15 18.90 3.36
N PHE A 143 -11.91 18.54 3.68
CA PHE A 143 -10.79 19.46 3.60
C PHE A 143 -10.33 19.60 2.14
N ALA A 144 -10.75 20.69 1.50
CA ALA A 144 -10.33 21.02 0.13
C ALA A 144 -9.41 22.25 0.17
N LEU A 145 -8.14 22.05 -0.19
CA LEU A 145 -7.26 23.12 -0.63
C LEU A 145 -7.44 23.24 -2.15
N ILE A 146 -8.16 24.25 -2.60
CA ILE A 146 -8.28 24.56 -4.03
C ILE A 146 -7.20 25.59 -4.32
N SER A 147 -6.23 25.23 -5.14
CA SER A 147 -5.28 26.19 -5.68
C SER A 147 -5.98 27.06 -6.72
N LEU A 148 -5.69 28.36 -6.70
CA LEU A 148 -6.19 29.31 -7.72
C LEU A 148 -5.76 28.96 -9.16
N PHE A 149 -4.79 28.05 -9.31
CA PHE A 149 -4.24 27.59 -10.59
C PHE A 149 -4.76 26.21 -11.02
N ASP A 150 -5.60 25.58 -10.21
CA ASP A 150 -6.19 24.30 -10.58
C ASP A 150 -7.32 24.49 -11.60
N GLU A 151 -7.32 23.65 -12.64
CA GLU A 151 -8.46 23.53 -13.56
C GLU A 151 -9.59 22.80 -12.81
N VAL A 152 -10.39 23.56 -12.07
CA VAL A 152 -11.47 23.05 -11.19
C VAL A 152 -12.38 22.09 -11.95
N ASP A 153 -12.77 22.45 -13.18
CA ASP A 153 -13.65 21.62 -14.04
C ASP A 153 -13.04 20.25 -14.34
N LYS A 154 -11.73 20.16 -14.51
CA LYS A 154 -11.03 18.91 -14.77
C LYS A 154 -10.95 18.04 -13.52
N LEU A 155 -10.67 18.64 -12.38
CA LEU A 155 -10.65 17.92 -11.09
C LEU A 155 -12.02 17.37 -10.75
N GLU A 156 -13.09 18.15 -10.91
CA GLU A 156 -14.46 17.68 -10.69
C GLU A 156 -14.86 16.55 -11.64
N LYS A 157 -14.47 16.65 -12.92
CA LYS A 157 -14.73 15.60 -13.90
C LYS A 157 -14.01 14.30 -13.55
N GLU A 158 -12.74 14.38 -13.11
CA GLU A 158 -11.99 13.21 -12.64
C GLU A 158 -12.61 12.61 -11.38
N GLU A 159 -13.05 13.42 -10.43
CA GLU A 159 -13.70 12.96 -9.20
C GLU A 159 -15.01 12.23 -9.50
N ARG A 160 -15.87 12.80 -10.39
CA ARG A 160 -17.11 12.14 -10.84
C ARG A 160 -16.81 10.81 -11.54
N LEU A 161 -15.78 10.76 -12.38
CA LEU A 161 -15.35 9.53 -13.05
C LEU A 161 -14.89 8.48 -12.04
N GLN A 162 -14.09 8.86 -11.06
CA GLN A 162 -13.60 7.94 -10.02
C GLN A 162 -14.78 7.40 -9.19
N THR A 163 -15.72 8.25 -8.82
CA THR A 163 -16.91 7.84 -8.07
C THR A 163 -17.77 6.86 -8.88
N ALA A 164 -17.97 7.10 -10.17
CA ALA A 164 -18.70 6.19 -11.04
C ALA A 164 -17.99 4.82 -11.17
N ILE A 165 -16.67 4.81 -11.35
CA ILE A 165 -15.87 3.58 -11.41
C ILE A 165 -15.98 2.80 -10.10
N ASP A 166 -15.83 3.48 -8.96
CA ASP A 166 -15.89 2.84 -7.64
C ASP A 166 -17.30 2.26 -7.41
N SER A 167 -18.37 2.95 -7.78
CA SER A 167 -19.76 2.47 -7.67
C SER A 167 -20.01 1.23 -8.53
N ILE A 168 -19.55 1.22 -9.78
CA ILE A 168 -19.67 0.04 -10.66
C ILE A 168 -18.93 -1.16 -10.06
N ARG A 169 -17.71 -0.96 -9.57
CA ARG A 169 -16.92 -2.02 -8.96
C ARG A 169 -17.50 -2.53 -7.63
N GLU A 170 -18.17 -1.66 -6.88
CA GLU A 170 -18.85 -2.04 -5.65
C GLU A 170 -20.08 -2.89 -5.92
N GLN A 171 -20.86 -2.53 -6.94
CA GLN A 171 -22.09 -3.23 -7.31
C GLN A 171 -21.82 -4.55 -8.05
N PHE A 172 -20.85 -4.59 -8.96
CA PHE A 172 -20.61 -5.70 -9.87
C PHE A 172 -19.29 -6.45 -9.64
N GLY A 173 -18.52 -6.04 -8.62
CA GLY A 173 -17.22 -6.61 -8.32
C GLY A 173 -16.06 -5.89 -9.02
N PHE A 174 -14.86 -6.04 -8.46
CA PHE A 174 -13.66 -5.33 -8.93
C PHE A 174 -13.33 -5.61 -10.41
N THR A 175 -13.57 -6.83 -10.88
CA THR A 175 -13.24 -7.27 -12.25
C THR A 175 -14.23 -6.81 -13.32
N SER A 176 -15.35 -6.20 -12.92
CA SER A 176 -16.37 -5.70 -13.88
C SER A 176 -15.85 -4.55 -14.74
N LEU A 177 -14.90 -3.78 -14.22
CA LEU A 177 -14.27 -2.67 -14.94
C LEU A 177 -12.77 -2.65 -14.66
N LEU A 178 -11.98 -3.10 -15.62
CA LEU A 178 -10.52 -3.17 -15.54
C LEU A 178 -9.87 -2.23 -16.57
N LYS A 179 -8.69 -1.74 -16.25
CA LYS A 179 -7.82 -1.09 -17.23
C LYS A 179 -7.22 -2.14 -18.15
N ALA A 180 -6.96 -1.82 -19.41
CA ALA A 180 -6.34 -2.74 -20.38
C ALA A 180 -4.99 -3.31 -19.89
N THR A 181 -4.24 -2.53 -19.10
CA THR A 181 -3.00 -2.99 -18.46
C THR A 181 -3.18 -4.18 -17.52
N ALA A 182 -4.41 -4.43 -17.03
CA ALA A 182 -4.72 -5.62 -16.23
C ALA A 182 -4.61 -6.94 -17.00
N LEU A 183 -4.56 -6.89 -18.32
CA LEU A 183 -4.38 -8.04 -19.21
C LEU A 183 -2.89 -8.29 -19.58
N GLU A 184 -1.97 -7.42 -19.17
CA GLU A 184 -0.55 -7.63 -19.41
C GLU A 184 0.01 -8.72 -18.45
N ASP A 185 1.01 -9.48 -18.91
CA ASP A 185 1.62 -10.59 -18.15
C ASP A 185 2.21 -10.15 -16.81
N ALA A 186 2.60 -8.89 -16.70
CA ALA A 186 3.11 -8.30 -15.47
C ALA A 186 2.01 -8.01 -14.45
N SER A 187 0.77 -7.85 -14.89
CA SER A 187 -0.36 -7.48 -14.04
C SER A 187 -0.67 -8.52 -12.97
N ARG A 188 -1.09 -8.03 -11.81
CA ARG A 188 -1.57 -8.86 -10.70
C ARG A 188 -3.01 -8.53 -10.29
N SER A 189 -3.66 -7.57 -10.97
CA SER A 189 -4.99 -7.07 -10.62
C SER A 189 -6.03 -8.19 -10.49
N ILE A 190 -6.15 -9.05 -11.51
CA ILE A 190 -7.13 -10.14 -11.54
C ILE A 190 -6.79 -11.22 -10.49
N ALA A 191 -5.52 -11.60 -10.38
CA ALA A 191 -5.10 -12.57 -9.38
C ALA A 191 -5.32 -12.06 -7.95
N ARG A 192 -5.07 -10.78 -7.71
CA ARG A 192 -5.26 -10.15 -6.40
C ARG A 192 -6.73 -9.98 -6.02
N SER A 193 -7.63 -9.78 -6.97
CA SER A 193 -9.07 -9.67 -6.68
C SER A 193 -9.66 -10.94 -6.05
N LYS A 194 -8.97 -12.07 -6.23
CA LYS A 194 -9.35 -13.37 -5.64
C LYS A 194 -8.75 -13.62 -4.25
N LEU A 195 -7.90 -12.71 -3.74
CA LEU A 195 -7.26 -12.86 -2.44
C LEU A 195 -8.08 -12.17 -1.34
N ILE A 196 -8.16 -12.80 -0.18
CA ILE A 196 -8.77 -12.22 1.02
C ILE A 196 -7.64 -11.68 1.91
N GLY A 197 -7.64 -10.36 2.17
CA GLY A 197 -6.62 -9.72 2.99
C GLY A 197 -5.18 -9.87 2.47
N GLY A 198 -5.01 -10.16 1.15
CA GLY A 198 -3.70 -10.39 0.54
C GLY A 198 -3.24 -11.85 0.60
N HIS A 199 -4.00 -12.73 1.21
CA HIS A 199 -3.73 -14.16 1.32
C HIS A 199 -4.73 -14.98 0.50
N SER A 200 -4.27 -16.10 -0.05
CA SER A 200 -5.16 -17.08 -0.66
C SER A 200 -6.07 -17.65 0.43
N ALA A 201 -7.40 -17.58 0.22
CA ALA A 201 -8.36 -18.19 1.11
C ALA A 201 -8.33 -19.72 0.88
N GLY A 202 -7.37 -20.39 1.48
CA GLY A 202 -7.27 -21.82 1.78
C GLY A 202 -7.94 -22.87 0.85
N GLY A 203 -8.18 -22.57 -0.42
CA GLY A 203 -8.74 -23.52 -1.39
C GLY A 203 -7.75 -23.79 -2.51
N LEU A 204 -7.76 -24.99 -3.04
CA LEU A 204 -6.95 -25.45 -4.19
C LEU A 204 -7.14 -24.62 -5.46
N ASP A 205 -8.16 -23.76 -5.53
CA ASP A 205 -8.46 -22.87 -6.65
C ASP A 205 -7.54 -21.65 -6.75
N GLY A 206 -6.73 -21.38 -5.74
CA GLY A 206 -5.71 -20.31 -5.73
C GLY A 206 -4.38 -20.70 -6.34
N LEU A 207 -4.20 -21.95 -6.77
CA LEU A 207 -2.95 -22.54 -7.28
C LEU A 207 -2.98 -22.85 -8.79
N LYS A 208 -4.05 -22.47 -9.50
CA LYS A 208 -4.13 -22.61 -10.96
C LYS A 208 -3.91 -21.29 -11.66
#